data_2de911831e3080766867a7343f74a02f
#
_entry.id   2de911831e3080766867a7343f74a02f
#
_cell.length_a   1.000
_cell.length_b   1.000
_cell.length_c   1.000
_cell.angle_alpha   90.00
_cell.angle_beta   90.00
_cell.angle_gamma   90.00
#
_symmetry.space_group_name_H-M   'P 1'
#
loop_
_entity.id
_entity.type
_entity.pdbx_description
1 polymer ?
#
loop_
_entity_poly.entity_id
_entity_poly.type
_entity_poly.pdbx_seq_one_letter_code
_entity_poly.pdbx_strand_id
1 'polypeptide(L)'
;MSKTRIIDAVRHLDLNETRTLLTADPALLMVTDRQERNLLHLGCSVYCPALDLPESAAARLVTFLLDRGMEIETPMGRDKCTPLFFAVARGRNTTLIKLLLKRGASPALAPGGGLYAAGWFDDTKHLDLLLKAGAKIDVVVGITPFLACWIWKKFEAAKLLARKGANVNFQDPKSGKTALHYGVEKEFAPALLAWLVAHGASPDVADRNGVTARVKASRKRDKKWHAALS
;
A
#
# COMPACT_ATOMS: atom_id res chain seq x y z
N MET A 1 2.30 -32.63 -13.26
CA MET A 1 2.22 -31.80 -14.49
C MET A 1 1.07 -30.79 -14.46
N SER A 2 -0.14 -31.13 -14.03
CA SER A 2 -1.30 -30.23 -14.00
C SER A 2 -1.15 -29.02 -13.06
N LYS A 3 -0.55 -29.21 -11.86
CA LYS A 3 -0.32 -28.11 -10.89
C LYS A 3 0.57 -27.00 -11.44
N THR A 4 1.68 -27.33 -12.07
CA THR A 4 2.58 -26.32 -12.67
C THR A 4 1.86 -25.59 -13.80
N ARG A 5 1.15 -26.32 -14.64
CA ARG A 5 0.44 -25.77 -15.79
C ARG A 5 -0.65 -24.76 -15.42
N ILE A 6 -1.46 -25.03 -14.37
CA ILE A 6 -2.46 -24.06 -13.94
C ILE A 6 -1.83 -22.83 -13.29
N ILE A 7 -0.76 -22.98 -12.51
CA ILE A 7 -0.03 -21.86 -11.94
C ILE A 7 0.51 -20.95 -13.05
N ASP A 8 1.07 -21.55 -14.10
CA ASP A 8 1.62 -20.80 -15.25
C ASP A 8 0.50 -20.13 -16.06
N ALA A 9 -0.62 -20.81 -16.30
CA ALA A 9 -1.79 -20.22 -16.95
C ALA A 9 -2.31 -18.98 -16.19
N VAL A 10 -2.43 -19.08 -14.88
CA VAL A 10 -2.86 -17.94 -14.03
C VAL A 10 -1.84 -16.80 -14.05
N ARG A 11 -0.55 -17.09 -14.00
CA ARG A 11 0.51 -16.06 -14.07
C ARG A 11 0.57 -15.32 -15.41
N HIS A 12 0.14 -15.96 -16.48
CA HIS A 12 0.04 -15.35 -17.81
C HIS A 12 -1.36 -14.81 -18.11
N LEU A 13 -2.27 -14.86 -17.13
CA LEU A 13 -3.67 -14.44 -17.26
C LEU A 13 -4.43 -15.16 -18.39
N ASP A 14 -4.01 -16.40 -18.72
CA ASP A 14 -4.68 -17.25 -19.68
C ASP A 14 -5.97 -17.85 -19.10
N LEU A 15 -7.07 -17.11 -19.29
CA LEU A 15 -8.38 -17.52 -18.81
C LEU A 15 -8.88 -18.79 -19.49
N ASN A 16 -8.58 -19.00 -20.78
CA ASN A 16 -9.04 -20.15 -21.53
C ASN A 16 -8.37 -21.42 -21.04
N GLU A 17 -7.06 -21.40 -20.90
CA GLU A 17 -6.29 -22.52 -20.38
C GLU A 17 -6.67 -22.80 -18.90
N THR A 18 -6.81 -21.76 -18.06
CA THR A 18 -7.25 -21.90 -16.68
C THR A 18 -8.62 -22.58 -16.60
N ARG A 19 -9.57 -22.18 -17.46
CA ARG A 19 -10.91 -22.77 -17.54
C ARG A 19 -10.84 -24.24 -17.94
N THR A 20 -10.08 -24.57 -18.97
CA THR A 20 -9.90 -25.93 -19.46
C THR A 20 -9.36 -26.86 -18.37
N LEU A 21 -8.32 -26.42 -17.66
CA LEU A 21 -7.69 -27.17 -16.59
C LEU A 21 -8.63 -27.39 -15.40
N LEU A 22 -9.36 -26.36 -14.97
CA LEU A 22 -10.31 -26.47 -13.84
C LEU A 22 -11.58 -27.23 -14.20
N THR A 23 -11.93 -27.34 -15.48
CA THR A 23 -13.03 -28.20 -15.94
C THR A 23 -12.61 -29.66 -15.94
N ALA A 24 -11.37 -29.95 -16.34
CA ALA A 24 -10.84 -31.32 -16.34
C ALA A 24 -10.51 -31.82 -14.92
N ASP A 25 -10.02 -30.96 -14.05
CA ASP A 25 -9.67 -31.29 -12.67
C ASP A 25 -10.01 -30.11 -11.73
N PRO A 26 -11.23 -30.11 -11.14
CA PRO A 26 -11.65 -29.08 -10.20
C PRO A 26 -10.76 -28.96 -8.94
N ALA A 27 -10.05 -30.02 -8.54
CA ALA A 27 -9.17 -29.99 -7.37
C ALA A 27 -7.98 -29.03 -7.56
N LEU A 28 -7.64 -28.67 -8.79
CA LEU A 28 -6.62 -27.66 -9.10
C LEU A 28 -6.96 -26.26 -8.57
N LEU A 29 -8.23 -25.99 -8.21
CA LEU A 29 -8.63 -24.73 -7.58
C LEU A 29 -7.91 -24.50 -6.24
N MET A 30 -7.56 -25.59 -5.54
CA MET A 30 -6.94 -25.55 -4.21
C MET A 30 -5.41 -25.55 -4.25
N VAL A 31 -4.80 -25.51 -5.42
CA VAL A 31 -3.34 -25.54 -5.52
C VAL A 31 -2.71 -24.20 -5.08
N THR A 32 -1.53 -24.32 -4.51
CA THR A 32 -0.69 -23.18 -4.15
C THR A 32 0.67 -23.31 -4.81
N ASP A 33 1.36 -22.20 -5.01
CA ASP A 33 2.76 -22.24 -5.45
C ASP A 33 3.73 -22.55 -4.29
N ARG A 34 5.04 -22.47 -4.54
CA ARG A 34 6.08 -22.73 -3.53
C ARG A 34 6.07 -21.71 -2.37
N GLN A 35 5.43 -20.57 -2.54
CA GLN A 35 5.29 -19.51 -1.55
C GLN A 35 3.89 -19.55 -0.88
N GLU A 36 3.15 -20.66 -1.03
CA GLU A 36 1.80 -20.85 -0.49
C GLU A 36 0.75 -19.88 -1.06
N ARG A 37 1.04 -19.21 -2.17
CA ARG A 37 0.07 -18.34 -2.85
C ARG A 37 -0.93 -19.20 -3.62
N ASN A 38 -2.21 -19.00 -3.36
CA ASN A 38 -3.28 -19.62 -4.15
C ASN A 38 -3.47 -18.89 -5.50
N LEU A 39 -4.36 -19.40 -6.36
CA LEU A 39 -4.58 -18.84 -7.68
C LEU A 39 -5.06 -17.38 -7.66
N LEU A 40 -5.83 -16.95 -6.63
CA LEU A 40 -6.22 -15.54 -6.49
C LEU A 40 -5.03 -14.64 -6.21
N HIS A 41 -4.15 -15.03 -5.28
CA HIS A 41 -2.94 -14.26 -5.00
C HIS A 41 -2.07 -14.12 -6.24
N LEU A 42 -1.94 -15.20 -7.02
CA LEU A 42 -1.16 -15.22 -8.25
C LEU A 42 -1.77 -14.28 -9.30
N GLY A 43 -3.07 -14.42 -9.61
CA GLY A 43 -3.76 -13.56 -10.56
C GLY A 43 -3.74 -12.09 -10.17
N CYS A 44 -3.89 -11.80 -8.86
CA CYS A 44 -3.80 -10.43 -8.33
C CYS A 44 -2.39 -9.85 -8.37
N SER A 45 -1.35 -10.69 -8.42
CA SER A 45 0.05 -10.26 -8.44
C SER A 45 0.54 -9.84 -9.82
N VAL A 46 -0.21 -10.11 -10.88
CA VAL A 46 0.26 -9.90 -12.26
C VAL A 46 0.23 -8.41 -12.60
N TYR A 47 1.39 -7.90 -12.99
CA TYR A 47 1.53 -6.56 -13.56
C TYR A 47 1.25 -6.63 -15.06
N CYS A 48 0.01 -6.33 -15.46
CA CYS A 48 -0.48 -6.49 -16.82
C CYS A 48 0.40 -5.84 -17.91
N PRO A 49 0.99 -4.63 -17.69
CA PRO A 49 1.86 -4.02 -18.69
C PRO A 49 3.11 -4.86 -19.02
N ALA A 50 3.61 -5.68 -18.08
CA ALA A 50 4.76 -6.55 -18.34
C ALA A 50 4.43 -7.71 -19.30
N LEU A 51 3.15 -8.00 -19.53
CA LEU A 51 2.65 -9.02 -20.42
C LEU A 51 1.99 -8.43 -21.69
N ASP A 52 2.05 -7.11 -21.85
CA ASP A 52 1.33 -6.37 -22.89
C ASP A 52 -0.19 -6.68 -22.89
N LEU A 53 -0.76 -6.81 -21.70
CA LEU A 53 -2.17 -7.11 -21.48
C LEU A 53 -2.92 -5.92 -20.84
N PRO A 54 -4.21 -5.73 -21.19
CA PRO A 54 -5.02 -4.72 -20.52
C PRO A 54 -5.33 -5.12 -19.06
N GLU A 55 -5.51 -4.14 -18.17
CA GLU A 55 -5.88 -4.36 -16.76
C GLU A 55 -7.10 -5.28 -16.60
N SER A 56 -8.03 -5.26 -17.55
CA SER A 56 -9.23 -6.11 -17.57
C SER A 56 -8.92 -7.61 -17.68
N ALA A 57 -7.73 -7.99 -18.17
CA ALA A 57 -7.36 -9.41 -18.27
C ALA A 57 -7.28 -10.05 -16.87
N ALA A 58 -6.57 -9.40 -15.93
CA ALA A 58 -6.53 -9.86 -14.54
C ALA A 58 -7.91 -9.84 -13.88
N ALA A 59 -8.71 -8.80 -14.13
CA ALA A 59 -10.05 -8.70 -13.58
C ALA A 59 -10.96 -9.84 -14.06
N ARG A 60 -10.90 -10.24 -15.35
CA ARG A 60 -11.67 -11.37 -15.89
C ARG A 60 -11.25 -12.70 -15.25
N LEU A 61 -9.94 -12.95 -15.15
CA LEU A 61 -9.44 -14.17 -14.53
C LEU A 61 -9.83 -14.27 -13.06
N VAL A 62 -9.63 -13.19 -12.29
CA VAL A 62 -9.97 -13.16 -10.86
C VAL A 62 -11.48 -13.30 -10.65
N THR A 63 -12.31 -12.65 -11.48
CA THR A 63 -13.76 -12.87 -11.46
C THR A 63 -14.11 -14.35 -11.63
N PHE A 64 -13.54 -15.00 -12.63
CA PHE A 64 -13.78 -16.42 -12.90
C PHE A 64 -13.39 -17.30 -11.71
N LEU A 65 -12.26 -17.03 -11.04
CA LEU A 65 -11.82 -17.78 -9.85
C LEU A 65 -12.74 -17.56 -8.65
N LEU A 66 -13.18 -16.32 -8.41
CA LEU A 66 -14.15 -15.99 -7.36
C LEU A 66 -15.51 -16.66 -7.60
N ASP A 67 -15.99 -16.67 -8.85
CA ASP A 67 -17.25 -17.31 -9.22
C ASP A 67 -17.18 -18.85 -9.11
N ARG A 68 -15.97 -19.43 -9.01
CA ARG A 68 -15.70 -20.84 -8.68
C ARG A 68 -15.61 -21.11 -7.17
N GLY A 69 -15.88 -20.11 -6.32
CA GLY A 69 -15.93 -20.26 -4.87
C GLY A 69 -14.60 -20.01 -4.14
N MET A 70 -13.60 -19.41 -4.80
CA MET A 70 -12.41 -19.01 -4.06
C MET A 70 -12.70 -17.86 -3.09
N GLU A 71 -12.22 -17.99 -1.86
CA GLU A 71 -12.41 -16.99 -0.81
C GLU A 71 -11.59 -15.73 -1.08
N ILE A 72 -12.29 -14.57 -1.18
CA ILE A 72 -11.72 -13.28 -1.53
C ILE A 72 -10.72 -12.75 -0.48
N GLU A 73 -10.88 -13.17 0.78
CA GLU A 73 -10.06 -12.74 1.92
C GLU A 73 -9.00 -13.75 2.33
N THR A 74 -8.73 -14.78 1.51
CA THR A 74 -7.72 -15.80 1.86
C THR A 74 -6.40 -15.12 2.24
N PRO A 75 -5.92 -15.28 3.49
CA PRO A 75 -4.67 -14.70 3.93
C PRO A 75 -3.47 -15.54 3.50
N MET A 76 -2.34 -14.91 3.23
CA MET A 76 -1.09 -15.57 2.90
C MET A 76 0.07 -15.05 3.75
N GLY A 77 0.92 -16.00 4.19
CA GLY A 77 2.15 -15.69 4.92
C GLY A 77 1.94 -15.12 6.32
N ARG A 78 3.04 -14.79 6.99
CA ARG A 78 3.01 -14.21 8.35
C ARG A 78 2.22 -12.91 8.43
N ASP A 79 2.32 -12.11 7.39
CA ASP A 79 1.66 -10.81 7.31
C ASP A 79 0.20 -10.91 6.87
N LYS A 80 -0.33 -12.12 6.68
CA LYS A 80 -1.72 -12.37 6.26
C LYS A 80 -2.14 -11.52 5.06
N CYS A 81 -1.25 -11.41 4.07
CA CYS A 81 -1.52 -10.66 2.86
C CYS A 81 -2.70 -11.24 2.09
N THR A 82 -3.69 -10.41 1.75
CA THR A 82 -4.89 -10.79 1.00
C THR A 82 -4.71 -10.63 -0.51
N PRO A 83 -5.59 -11.20 -1.36
CA PRO A 83 -5.58 -10.91 -2.80
C PRO A 83 -5.62 -9.41 -3.13
N LEU A 84 -6.40 -8.60 -2.37
CA LEU A 84 -6.43 -7.14 -2.53
C LEU A 84 -5.05 -6.50 -2.28
N PHE A 85 -4.33 -6.93 -1.24
CA PHE A 85 -2.97 -6.45 -1.00
C PHE A 85 -2.07 -6.73 -2.21
N PHE A 86 -2.13 -7.92 -2.80
CA PHE A 86 -1.34 -8.26 -3.98
C PHE A 86 -1.73 -7.43 -5.21
N ALA A 87 -3.02 -7.14 -5.40
CA ALA A 87 -3.48 -6.28 -6.49
C ALA A 87 -2.91 -4.86 -6.38
N VAL A 88 -2.74 -4.34 -5.15
CA VAL A 88 -2.11 -3.02 -4.89
C VAL A 88 -0.59 -3.10 -4.99
N ALA A 89 0.03 -4.05 -4.27
CA ALA A 89 1.48 -4.07 -4.06
C ALA A 89 2.27 -4.56 -5.29
N ARG A 90 1.68 -5.44 -6.10
CA ARG A 90 2.35 -6.07 -7.24
C ARG A 90 1.62 -5.84 -8.56
N GLY A 91 0.34 -6.16 -8.61
CA GLY A 91 -0.49 -5.98 -9.81
C GLY A 91 -0.62 -4.52 -10.23
N ARG A 92 -0.68 -3.62 -9.26
CA ARG A 92 -0.86 -2.17 -9.47
C ARG A 92 -2.00 -1.89 -10.46
N ASN A 93 -3.05 -2.70 -10.36
CA ASN A 93 -4.14 -2.76 -11.34
C ASN A 93 -5.39 -2.10 -10.77
N THR A 94 -5.68 -0.90 -11.24
CA THR A 94 -6.83 -0.11 -10.76
C THR A 94 -8.16 -0.81 -11.00
N THR A 95 -8.32 -1.44 -12.15
CA THR A 95 -9.54 -2.15 -12.54
C THR A 95 -9.80 -3.33 -11.61
N LEU A 96 -8.75 -4.10 -11.31
CA LEU A 96 -8.82 -5.23 -10.39
C LEU A 96 -9.06 -4.79 -8.95
N ILE A 97 -8.39 -3.74 -8.45
CA ILE A 97 -8.61 -3.19 -7.11
C ILE A 97 -10.09 -2.78 -6.94
N LYS A 98 -10.65 -2.05 -7.90
CA LYS A 98 -12.07 -1.66 -7.88
C LYS A 98 -13.00 -2.88 -7.89
N LEU A 99 -12.69 -3.91 -8.68
CA LEU A 99 -13.45 -5.15 -8.72
C LEU A 99 -13.45 -5.84 -7.35
N LEU A 100 -12.27 -6.04 -6.74
CA LEU A 100 -12.14 -6.71 -5.45
C LEU A 100 -12.90 -5.95 -4.35
N LEU A 101 -12.74 -4.63 -4.27
CA LEU A 101 -13.49 -3.79 -3.33
C LEU A 101 -15.00 -3.88 -3.54
N LYS A 102 -15.47 -3.86 -4.80
CA LYS A 102 -16.90 -4.05 -5.14
C LYS A 102 -17.43 -5.44 -4.75
N ARG A 103 -16.57 -6.46 -4.80
CA ARG A 103 -16.90 -7.84 -4.40
C ARG A 103 -16.76 -8.06 -2.88
N GLY A 104 -16.49 -7.02 -2.09
CA GLY A 104 -16.46 -7.05 -0.64
C GLY A 104 -15.08 -7.30 -0.02
N ALA A 105 -13.99 -7.23 -0.81
CA ALA A 105 -12.66 -7.29 -0.22
C ALA A 105 -12.43 -6.13 0.75
N SER A 106 -11.98 -6.45 1.96
CA SER A 106 -11.75 -5.47 3.02
C SER A 106 -10.40 -4.77 2.87
N PRO A 107 -10.37 -3.45 2.74
CA PRO A 107 -9.12 -2.71 2.71
C PRO A 107 -8.46 -2.61 4.10
N ALA A 108 -9.12 -3.10 5.15
CA ALA A 108 -8.59 -3.10 6.52
C ALA A 108 -7.80 -4.38 6.85
N LEU A 109 -7.96 -5.44 6.06
CA LEU A 109 -7.19 -6.68 6.23
C LEU A 109 -5.82 -6.57 5.56
N ALA A 110 -4.87 -7.39 5.98
CA ALA A 110 -3.44 -7.31 5.68
C ALA A 110 -2.73 -6.13 6.37
N PRO A 111 -1.40 -6.17 6.51
CA PRO A 111 -0.65 -5.12 7.17
C PRO A 111 -0.86 -3.77 6.49
N GLY A 112 -1.52 -2.88 7.21
CA GLY A 112 -1.79 -1.54 6.71
C GLY A 112 -2.77 -1.45 5.55
N GLY A 113 -3.58 -2.49 5.29
CA GLY A 113 -4.66 -2.43 4.31
C GLY A 113 -4.23 -2.07 2.89
N GLY A 114 -2.98 -2.32 2.52
CA GLY A 114 -2.44 -1.91 1.23
C GLY A 114 -1.99 -0.44 1.16
N LEU A 115 -2.28 0.41 2.18
CA LEU A 115 -1.88 1.82 2.18
C LEU A 115 -0.37 2.02 2.11
N TYR A 116 0.41 1.18 2.82
CA TYR A 116 1.88 1.22 2.74
C TYR A 116 2.39 0.86 1.35
N ALA A 117 1.76 -0.13 0.70
CA ALA A 117 2.15 -0.54 -0.64
C ALA A 117 1.85 0.57 -1.67
N ALA A 118 0.65 1.15 -1.64
CA ALA A 118 0.31 2.28 -2.48
C ALA A 118 1.21 3.50 -2.20
N GLY A 119 1.48 3.78 -0.92
CA GLY A 119 2.38 4.84 -0.48
C GLY A 119 3.82 4.64 -0.94
N TRP A 120 4.33 3.41 -0.92
CA TRP A 120 5.68 3.09 -1.41
C TRP A 120 5.87 3.48 -2.89
N PHE A 121 4.83 3.33 -3.70
CA PHE A 121 4.86 3.71 -5.11
C PHE A 121 4.48 5.18 -5.37
N ASP A 122 4.20 5.96 -4.31
CA ASP A 122 3.63 7.32 -4.41
C ASP A 122 2.31 7.36 -5.20
N ASP A 123 1.55 6.26 -5.12
CA ASP A 123 0.32 6.05 -5.90
C ASP A 123 -0.90 6.64 -5.18
N THR A 124 -1.13 7.91 -5.40
CA THR A 124 -2.25 8.65 -4.80
C THR A 124 -3.61 8.14 -5.24
N LYS A 125 -3.72 7.55 -6.44
CA LYS A 125 -4.97 7.01 -6.97
C LYS A 125 -5.42 5.76 -6.19
N HIS A 126 -4.51 4.82 -5.96
CA HIS A 126 -4.81 3.62 -5.18
C HIS A 126 -5.00 3.94 -3.70
N LEU A 127 -4.22 4.89 -3.14
CA LEU A 127 -4.45 5.40 -1.79
C LEU A 127 -5.88 5.94 -1.61
N ASP A 128 -6.33 6.81 -2.51
CA ASP A 128 -7.68 7.41 -2.45
C ASP A 128 -8.78 6.34 -2.58
N LEU A 129 -8.59 5.35 -3.46
CA LEU A 129 -9.52 4.22 -3.60
C LEU A 129 -9.64 3.41 -2.31
N LEU A 130 -8.52 3.07 -1.67
CA LEU A 130 -8.50 2.30 -0.43
C LEU A 130 -9.14 3.08 0.72
N LEU A 131 -8.84 4.37 0.85
CA LEU A 131 -9.42 5.23 1.88
C LEU A 131 -10.93 5.39 1.71
N LYS A 132 -11.42 5.60 0.48
CA LYS A 132 -12.85 5.63 0.16
C LYS A 132 -13.57 4.33 0.46
N ALA A 133 -12.86 3.21 0.38
CA ALA A 133 -13.38 1.90 0.74
C ALA A 133 -13.30 1.57 2.23
N GLY A 134 -12.81 2.48 3.09
CA GLY A 134 -12.77 2.33 4.54
C GLY A 134 -11.44 1.85 5.11
N ALA A 135 -10.33 1.95 4.37
CA ALA A 135 -9.01 1.71 4.96
C ALA A 135 -8.73 2.68 6.11
N LYS A 136 -8.20 2.17 7.22
CA LYS A 136 -7.85 2.99 8.39
C LYS A 136 -6.62 3.83 8.10
N ILE A 137 -6.79 5.15 7.98
CA ILE A 137 -5.75 6.09 7.57
C ILE A 137 -4.53 6.09 8.50
N ASP A 138 -4.73 5.94 9.80
CA ASP A 138 -3.68 5.94 10.83
C ASP A 138 -3.40 4.54 11.38
N VAL A 139 -3.63 3.49 10.58
CA VAL A 139 -3.23 2.12 10.97
C VAL A 139 -1.73 2.08 11.26
N VAL A 140 -1.35 1.44 12.38
CA VAL A 140 0.06 1.37 12.79
C VAL A 140 0.63 -0.01 12.50
N VAL A 141 1.63 -0.05 11.61
CA VAL A 141 2.52 -1.20 11.40
C VAL A 141 3.96 -0.71 11.59
N GLY A 142 4.37 -0.65 12.85
CA GLY A 142 5.56 0.08 13.28
C GLY A 142 5.36 1.59 13.33
N ILE A 143 5.02 2.22 12.24
CA ILE A 143 4.66 3.65 12.13
C ILE A 143 3.38 3.79 11.30
N THR A 144 2.81 5.00 11.16
CA THR A 144 1.62 5.22 10.31
C THR A 144 1.95 5.30 8.82
N PRO A 145 0.99 5.06 7.90
CA PRO A 145 1.20 5.22 6.45
C PRO A 145 1.72 6.61 6.09
N PHE A 146 1.18 7.67 6.72
CA PHE A 146 1.64 9.04 6.51
C PHE A 146 3.13 9.20 6.84
N LEU A 147 3.54 8.78 8.05
CA LEU A 147 4.94 8.93 8.47
C LEU A 147 5.88 8.06 7.60
N ALA A 148 5.44 6.87 7.21
CA ALA A 148 6.18 6.00 6.30
C ALA A 148 6.42 6.70 4.94
N CYS A 149 5.36 7.20 4.30
CA CYS A 149 5.46 7.94 3.03
C CYS A 149 6.40 9.14 3.15
N TRP A 150 6.29 9.90 4.24
CA TRP A 150 7.16 11.04 4.50
C TRP A 150 8.64 10.64 4.58
N ILE A 151 8.96 9.62 5.38
CA ILE A 151 10.33 9.11 5.53
C ILE A 151 10.89 8.56 4.22
N TRP A 152 10.05 7.92 3.41
CA TRP A 152 10.42 7.36 2.09
C TRP A 152 10.48 8.40 0.97
N LYS A 153 10.25 9.68 1.28
CA LYS A 153 10.19 10.79 0.31
C LYS A 153 9.08 10.62 -0.74
N LYS A 154 7.99 9.94 -0.38
CA LYS A 154 6.80 9.78 -1.20
C LYS A 154 5.83 10.93 -0.89
N PHE A 155 6.19 12.11 -1.38
CA PHE A 155 5.57 13.34 -0.89
C PHE A 155 4.14 13.55 -1.39
N GLU A 156 3.79 13.10 -2.57
CA GLU A 156 2.40 13.23 -3.04
C GLU A 156 1.46 12.31 -2.26
N ALA A 157 1.90 11.08 -1.96
CA ALA A 157 1.18 10.17 -1.08
C ALA A 157 1.05 10.74 0.34
N ALA A 158 2.14 11.26 0.93
CA ALA A 158 2.12 11.89 2.24
C ALA A 158 1.18 13.10 2.29
N LYS A 159 1.24 13.98 1.28
CA LYS A 159 0.33 15.13 1.17
C LYS A 159 -1.13 14.72 1.04
N LEU A 160 -1.42 13.69 0.26
CA LEU A 160 -2.78 13.15 0.15
C LEU A 160 -3.27 12.67 1.51
N LEU A 161 -2.48 11.85 2.23
CA LEU A 161 -2.83 11.33 3.54
C LEU A 161 -3.07 12.47 4.55
N ALA A 162 -2.19 13.48 4.60
CA ALA A 162 -2.36 14.64 5.47
C ALA A 162 -3.67 15.39 5.17
N ARG A 163 -3.96 15.68 3.88
CA ARG A 163 -5.22 16.33 3.48
C ARG A 163 -6.47 15.49 3.81
N LYS A 164 -6.33 14.17 3.87
CA LYS A 164 -7.42 13.25 4.24
C LYS A 164 -7.55 13.06 5.75
N GLY A 165 -6.77 13.79 6.55
CA GLY A 165 -6.88 13.82 8.01
C GLY A 165 -5.97 12.82 8.74
N ALA A 166 -4.90 12.33 8.10
CA ALA A 166 -3.90 11.54 8.81
C ALA A 166 -3.25 12.34 9.95
N ASN A 167 -2.93 11.67 11.05
CA ASN A 167 -2.23 12.27 12.17
C ASN A 167 -0.79 12.66 11.78
N VAL A 168 -0.60 13.92 11.38
CA VAL A 168 0.71 14.48 10.96
C VAL A 168 1.68 14.63 12.15
N ASN A 169 1.17 14.57 13.39
CA ASN A 169 1.96 14.66 14.62
C ASN A 169 2.27 13.27 15.23
N PHE A 170 1.95 12.18 14.51
CA PHE A 170 2.31 10.86 14.99
C PHE A 170 3.79 10.76 15.30
N GLN A 171 4.09 10.25 16.50
CA GLN A 171 5.46 10.04 16.96
C GLN A 171 5.89 8.60 16.71
N ASP A 172 7.03 8.43 16.05
CA ASP A 172 7.67 7.11 15.89
C ASP A 172 7.87 6.46 17.26
N PRO A 173 7.30 5.28 17.51
CA PRO A 173 7.39 4.62 18.82
C PRO A 173 8.82 4.34 19.29
N LYS A 174 9.79 4.25 18.39
CA LYS A 174 11.20 3.98 18.73
C LYS A 174 11.95 5.24 19.15
N SER A 175 11.71 6.35 18.47
CA SER A 175 12.51 7.58 18.62
C SER A 175 11.74 8.76 19.22
N GLY A 176 10.40 8.71 19.22
CA GLY A 176 9.55 9.86 19.54
C GLY A 176 9.52 10.93 18.46
N LYS A 177 10.17 10.71 17.32
CA LYS A 177 10.26 11.70 16.25
C LYS A 177 8.96 11.80 15.45
N THR A 178 8.59 13.04 15.13
CA THR A 178 7.51 13.35 14.19
C THR A 178 8.04 13.49 12.77
N ALA A 179 7.14 13.67 11.79
CA ALA A 179 7.49 13.97 10.40
C ALA A 179 8.41 15.21 10.27
N LEU A 180 8.18 16.26 11.08
CA LEU A 180 9.03 17.45 11.06
C LEU A 180 10.46 17.15 11.52
N HIS A 181 10.66 16.31 12.54
CA HIS A 181 11.99 15.88 12.97
C HIS A 181 12.74 15.20 11.83
N TYR A 182 12.09 14.21 11.19
CA TYR A 182 12.68 13.51 10.04
C TYR A 182 12.96 14.45 8.87
N GLY A 183 12.07 15.42 8.61
CA GLY A 183 12.26 16.40 7.56
C GLY A 183 13.50 17.29 7.76
N VAL A 184 13.72 17.76 8.99
CA VAL A 184 14.93 18.54 9.35
C VAL A 184 16.18 17.67 9.27
N GLU A 185 16.16 16.44 9.80
CA GLU A 185 17.31 15.54 9.82
C GLU A 185 17.71 15.06 8.42
N LYS A 186 16.73 14.75 7.58
CA LYS A 186 16.95 14.28 6.21
C LYS A 186 17.07 15.42 5.19
N GLU A 187 17.09 16.66 5.67
CA GLU A 187 17.24 17.88 4.87
C GLU A 187 16.23 17.99 3.72
N PHE A 188 14.96 17.72 4.02
CA PHE A 188 13.89 17.94 3.06
C PHE A 188 13.75 19.45 2.78
N ALA A 189 13.28 19.78 1.58
CA ALA A 189 13.10 21.18 1.20
C ALA A 189 12.31 21.97 2.26
N PRO A 190 12.77 23.15 2.73
CA PRO A 190 12.06 23.93 3.76
C PRO A 190 10.59 24.18 3.41
N ALA A 191 10.27 24.37 2.12
CA ALA A 191 8.89 24.53 1.66
C ALA A 191 7.98 23.33 1.96
N LEU A 192 8.51 22.09 2.01
CA LEU A 192 7.75 20.91 2.41
C LEU A 192 7.45 20.93 3.90
N LEU A 193 8.37 21.41 4.72
CA LEU A 193 8.18 21.53 6.17
C LEU A 193 7.15 22.62 6.48
N ALA A 194 7.27 23.79 5.84
CA ALA A 194 6.28 24.87 5.95
C ALA A 194 4.88 24.38 5.51
N TRP A 195 4.81 23.63 4.41
CA TRP A 195 3.56 23.03 3.97
C TRP A 195 2.98 22.12 5.05
N LEU A 196 3.81 21.29 5.70
CA LEU A 196 3.37 20.37 6.73
C LEU A 196 2.90 21.10 8.00
N VAL A 197 3.58 22.17 8.41
CA VAL A 197 3.14 23.05 9.51
C VAL A 197 1.78 23.66 9.18
N ALA A 198 1.59 24.18 7.96
CA ALA A 198 0.31 24.73 7.50
C ALA A 198 -0.83 23.68 7.48
N HIS A 199 -0.49 22.37 7.53
CA HIS A 199 -1.44 21.26 7.63
C HIS A 199 -1.50 20.66 9.04
N GLY A 200 -1.11 21.41 10.07
CA GLY A 200 -1.32 21.05 11.48
C GLY A 200 -0.16 20.31 12.16
N ALA A 201 1.00 20.20 11.51
CA ALA A 201 2.15 19.63 12.19
C ALA A 201 2.75 20.64 13.18
N SER A 202 2.90 20.22 14.43
CA SER A 202 3.51 21.05 15.49
C SER A 202 5.03 20.90 15.49
N PRO A 203 5.78 21.99 15.32
CA PRO A 203 7.23 21.97 15.43
C PRO A 203 7.75 21.81 16.86
N ASP A 204 6.86 21.92 17.86
CA ASP A 204 7.20 21.97 19.29
C ASP A 204 6.95 20.63 20.02
N VAL A 205 6.54 19.58 19.31
CA VAL A 205 6.52 18.22 19.86
C VAL A 205 7.96 17.76 20.09
N ALA A 206 8.27 17.30 21.31
CA ALA A 206 9.60 16.81 21.66
C ALA A 206 9.78 15.32 21.28
N ASP A 207 10.94 14.95 20.78
CA ASP A 207 11.35 13.55 20.63
C ASP A 207 11.72 12.92 21.98
N ARG A 208 12.11 11.65 22.02
CA ARG A 208 12.49 10.97 23.28
C ARG A 208 13.67 11.60 24.01
N ASN A 209 14.45 12.44 23.35
CA ASN A 209 15.59 13.16 23.94
C ASN A 209 15.18 14.57 24.41
N GLY A 210 13.87 14.89 24.41
CA GLY A 210 13.38 16.22 24.76
C GLY A 210 13.66 17.30 23.70
N VAL A 211 14.08 16.93 22.49
CA VAL A 211 14.45 17.87 21.43
C VAL A 211 13.30 18.03 20.45
N THR A 212 12.89 19.27 20.15
CA THR A 212 11.84 19.58 19.17
C THR A 212 12.39 19.76 17.76
N ALA A 213 11.52 19.65 16.75
CA ALA A 213 11.90 19.94 15.37
C ALA A 213 12.37 21.39 15.20
N ARG A 214 11.75 22.34 15.92
CA ARG A 214 12.15 23.76 15.96
C ARG A 214 13.59 23.92 16.47
N VAL A 215 13.94 23.26 17.57
CA VAL A 215 15.31 23.28 18.13
C VAL A 215 16.31 22.66 17.16
N LYS A 216 15.94 21.59 16.46
CA LYS A 216 16.83 21.00 15.44
C LYS A 216 17.05 21.96 14.26
N ALA A 217 16.00 22.62 13.81
CA ALA A 217 16.07 23.59 12.72
C ALA A 217 16.94 24.81 13.12
N SER A 218 16.86 25.25 14.38
CA SER A 218 17.65 26.40 14.87
C SER A 218 19.18 26.16 14.82
N ARG A 219 19.60 24.94 14.79
CA ARG A 219 21.03 24.55 14.67
C ARG A 219 21.52 24.52 13.21
N LYS A 220 20.61 24.65 12.24
CA LYS A 220 20.98 24.71 10.82
C LYS A 220 21.50 26.13 10.48
N ARG A 221 22.55 26.22 9.65
CA ARG A 221 23.12 27.50 9.23
C ARG A 221 22.18 28.35 8.36
N ASP A 222 21.37 27.67 7.53
CA ASP A 222 20.43 28.36 6.63
C ASP A 222 19.16 28.75 7.39
N LYS A 223 18.89 30.04 7.51
CA LYS A 223 17.72 30.63 8.18
C LYS A 223 16.37 30.18 7.57
N LYS A 224 16.36 29.65 6.33
CA LYS A 224 15.14 29.10 5.70
C LYS A 224 14.52 27.96 6.51
N TRP A 225 15.33 27.21 7.27
CA TRP A 225 14.84 26.16 8.16
C TRP A 225 14.07 26.74 9.34
N HIS A 226 14.48 27.88 9.86
CA HIS A 226 13.76 28.58 10.94
C HIS A 226 12.42 29.08 10.45
N ALA A 227 12.41 29.78 9.32
CA ALA A 227 11.19 30.32 8.72
C ALA A 227 10.18 29.24 8.35
N ALA A 228 10.63 28.04 7.99
CA ALA A 228 9.75 26.92 7.66
C ALA A 228 9.00 26.32 8.86
N LEU A 229 9.50 26.54 10.09
CA LEU A 229 8.94 26.02 11.33
C LEU A 229 8.45 27.15 12.27
N SER A 230 8.37 28.37 11.79
CA SER A 230 7.72 29.48 12.49
C SER A 230 6.22 29.35 12.39
#